data_edac9d99a0c4c68565f1ae2ccbf3a81b
#
_entry.id   edac9d99a0c4c68565f1ae2ccbf3a81b
#
_cell.length_a   1.000
_cell.length_b   1.000
_cell.length_c   1.000
_cell.angle_alpha   90.00
_cell.angle_beta   90.00
_cell.angle_gamma   90.00
#
_symmetry.space_group_name_H-M   'P 1'
#
loop_
_entity.id
_entity.type
_entity.pdbx_description
1 polymer ?
#
loop_
_entity_poly.entity_id
_entity_poly.type
_entity_poly.pdbx_seq_one_letter_code
_entity_poly.pdbx_strand_id
1 'polypeptide(L)'
;LPAGASPHGFEMTPEDVRDLARADLIVAVGSGMEPWLARRMRSAPQLSKKAVAFTVLIGVEAEACTDHSHDHDHGDHAHEVVDPHVWLDPALAAEFVASLAPELPLDLAERANSAVGPLAERINAVGRSYADRLAPFAGQSSVTHHAACGRPAERYGLEVAEVLRPVETAEPTPGELARATVAIRDRGA
;
A
#
# COMPACT_ATOMS: atom_id res chain seq x y z
N LEU A 1 9.34 1.10 11.94
CA LEU A 1 8.12 0.82 12.73
C LEU A 1 8.42 -0.26 13.75
N PRO A 2 7.96 -0.17 15.00
CA PRO A 2 8.03 -1.26 15.97
C PRO A 2 7.29 -2.50 15.42
N ALA A 3 7.72 -3.69 15.85
CA ALA A 3 7.04 -4.92 15.48
C ALA A 3 5.57 -4.90 15.93
N GLY A 4 4.65 -5.17 15.01
CA GLY A 4 3.21 -5.14 15.26
C GLY A 4 2.54 -3.77 15.23
N ALA A 5 3.29 -2.69 14.95
CA ALA A 5 2.69 -1.37 14.76
C ALA A 5 2.07 -1.23 13.37
N SER A 6 0.86 -0.63 13.31
CA SER A 6 0.24 -0.29 12.04
C SER A 6 0.90 0.95 11.42
N PRO A 7 1.23 0.94 10.13
CA PRO A 7 1.75 2.11 9.44
C PRO A 7 0.72 3.26 9.36
N HIS A 8 -0.56 2.97 9.35
CA HIS A 8 -1.61 4.00 9.28
C HIS A 8 -1.73 4.82 10.57
N GLY A 9 -1.51 4.18 11.73
CA GLY A 9 -1.65 4.80 13.05
C GLY A 9 -0.33 5.11 13.77
N PHE A 10 0.80 5.02 13.08
CA PHE A 10 2.10 5.26 13.69
C PHE A 10 2.28 6.74 14.07
N GLU A 11 2.85 6.98 15.25
CA GLU A 11 3.27 8.29 15.71
C GLU A 11 4.78 8.34 15.85
N MET A 12 5.40 9.33 15.23
CA MET A 12 6.85 9.49 15.21
C MET A 12 7.35 9.97 16.57
N THR A 13 8.38 9.32 17.07
CA THR A 13 9.17 9.81 18.19
C THR A 13 10.13 10.93 17.77
N PRO A 14 10.68 11.72 18.71
CA PRO A 14 11.75 12.67 18.39
C PRO A 14 12.99 12.02 17.76
N GLU A 15 13.24 10.74 18.01
CA GLU A 15 14.33 9.98 17.40
C GLU A 15 14.04 9.68 15.92
N ASP A 16 12.84 9.21 15.60
CA ASP A 16 12.42 9.00 14.22
C ASP A 16 12.54 10.28 13.37
N VAL A 17 12.18 11.44 13.95
CA VAL A 17 12.34 12.74 13.31
C VAL A 17 13.80 13.07 12.99
N ARG A 18 14.71 12.75 13.94
CA ARG A 18 16.15 12.97 13.72
C ARG A 18 16.69 12.03 12.65
N ASP A 19 16.24 10.79 12.61
CA ASP A 19 16.66 9.79 11.64
C ASP A 19 16.19 10.16 10.24
N LEU A 20 14.93 10.61 10.08
CA LEU A 20 14.45 11.17 8.81
C LEU A 20 15.28 12.37 8.35
N ALA A 21 15.68 13.24 9.27
CA ALA A 21 16.50 14.41 8.92
C ALA A 21 17.89 14.01 8.41
N ARG A 22 18.45 12.91 8.91
CA ARG A 22 19.78 12.38 8.54
C ARG A 22 19.77 11.48 7.31
N ALA A 23 18.62 10.91 6.97
CA ALA A 23 18.50 9.99 5.85
C ALA A 23 18.92 10.67 4.53
N ASP A 24 19.63 9.96 3.67
CA ASP A 24 19.98 10.39 2.32
C ASP A 24 18.83 10.21 1.34
N LEU A 25 18.03 9.16 1.56
CA LEU A 25 16.81 8.85 0.81
C LEU A 25 15.72 8.38 1.78
N ILE A 26 14.49 8.83 1.55
CA ILE A 26 13.30 8.38 2.26
C ILE A 26 12.43 7.62 1.25
N VAL A 27 12.15 6.36 1.55
CA VAL A 27 11.26 5.52 0.74
C VAL A 27 9.97 5.33 1.51
N ALA A 28 8.85 5.69 0.91
CA ALA A 28 7.51 5.53 1.45
C ALA A 28 6.64 4.69 0.50
N VAL A 29 5.54 4.16 0.98
CA VAL A 29 4.54 3.53 0.10
C VAL A 29 3.78 4.60 -0.68
N GLY A 30 3.33 5.65 -0.02
CA GLY A 30 2.49 6.69 -0.62
C GLY A 30 0.99 6.39 -0.54
N SER A 31 0.18 7.12 -1.32
CA SER A 31 -1.28 6.96 -1.40
C SER A 31 -1.98 6.88 -0.02
N GLY A 32 -1.50 7.67 0.94
CA GLY A 32 -2.10 7.76 2.28
C GLY A 32 -1.68 6.66 3.26
N MET A 33 -0.77 5.76 2.91
CA MET A 33 -0.27 4.72 3.81
C MET A 33 0.41 5.30 5.05
N GLU A 34 1.20 6.36 4.88
CA GLU A 34 1.96 7.02 5.96
C GLU A 34 1.48 8.47 6.18
N PRO A 35 0.30 8.70 6.78
CA PRO A 35 -0.22 10.05 6.98
C PRO A 35 0.67 10.89 7.93
N TRP A 36 1.37 10.24 8.85
CA TRP A 36 2.34 10.85 9.75
C TRP A 36 3.56 11.38 8.99
N LEU A 37 4.06 10.66 7.97
CA LEU A 37 5.17 11.11 7.13
C LEU A 37 4.75 12.30 6.26
N ALA A 38 3.56 12.23 5.65
CA ALA A 38 3.00 13.33 4.87
C ALA A 38 2.84 14.60 5.70
N ARG A 39 2.34 14.51 6.95
CA ARG A 39 2.29 15.64 7.89
C ARG A 39 3.69 16.20 8.16
N ARG A 40 4.67 15.32 8.36
CA ARG A 40 6.05 15.74 8.63
C ARG A 40 6.67 16.45 7.42
N MET A 41 6.48 15.95 6.21
CA MET A 41 6.99 16.58 4.98
C MET A 41 6.40 17.98 4.76
N ARG A 42 5.10 18.18 5.06
CA ARG A 42 4.50 19.53 5.01
C ARG A 42 5.15 20.51 5.97
N SER A 43 5.53 20.06 7.16
CA SER A 43 6.21 20.92 8.16
C SER A 43 7.72 21.07 7.92
N ALA A 44 8.32 20.24 7.07
CA ALA A 44 9.75 20.22 6.76
C ALA A 44 9.96 19.89 5.26
N PRO A 45 9.71 20.86 4.35
CA PRO A 45 9.70 20.62 2.89
C PRO A 45 11.03 20.09 2.32
N GLN A 46 12.16 20.29 3.02
CA GLN A 46 13.44 19.72 2.62
C GLN A 46 13.45 18.19 2.61
N LEU A 47 12.57 17.54 3.39
CA LEU A 47 12.43 16.07 3.39
C LEU A 47 11.82 15.56 2.09
N SER A 48 10.91 16.32 1.49
CA SER A 48 10.26 15.92 0.23
C SER A 48 11.25 15.82 -0.94
N LYS A 49 12.37 16.57 -0.89
CA LYS A 49 13.39 16.55 -1.94
C LYS A 49 14.20 15.25 -1.99
N LYS A 50 14.13 14.45 -0.94
CA LYS A 50 14.84 13.18 -0.81
C LYS A 50 13.87 12.01 -0.54
N ALA A 51 12.59 12.23 -0.82
CA ALA A 51 11.55 11.22 -0.63
C ALA A 51 11.04 10.71 -1.97
N VAL A 52 10.91 9.41 -2.07
CA VAL A 52 10.25 8.72 -3.18
C VAL A 52 9.11 7.88 -2.63
N ALA A 53 8.01 7.82 -3.35
CA ALA A 53 6.88 6.97 -2.99
C ALA A 53 6.75 5.81 -3.99
N PHE A 54 6.50 4.63 -3.48
CA PHE A 54 6.30 3.43 -4.26
C PHE A 54 5.21 3.65 -5.32
N THR A 55 4.03 4.12 -4.88
CA THR A 55 2.88 4.35 -5.76
C THR A 55 3.19 5.36 -6.88
N VAL A 56 4.01 6.39 -6.60
CA VAL A 56 4.48 7.35 -7.62
C VAL A 56 5.40 6.67 -8.63
N LEU A 57 6.40 5.94 -8.15
CA LEU A 57 7.41 5.32 -9.02
C LEU A 57 6.81 4.30 -9.99
N ILE A 58 5.74 3.63 -9.61
CA ILE A 58 5.05 2.64 -10.46
C ILE A 58 3.79 3.20 -11.14
N GLY A 59 3.55 4.51 -11.06
CA GLY A 59 2.42 5.16 -11.71
C GLY A 59 1.02 4.74 -11.19
N VAL A 60 0.92 4.27 -9.96
CA VAL A 60 -0.33 3.81 -9.31
C VAL A 60 -0.79 4.85 -8.28
N GLU A 61 -0.71 6.14 -8.59
CA GLU A 61 -1.30 7.17 -7.72
C GLU A 61 -2.76 7.43 -8.09
N ALA A 62 -3.59 7.69 -7.05
CA ALA A 62 -4.76 8.52 -7.26
C ALA A 62 -4.26 9.92 -7.62
N GLU A 63 -4.88 10.56 -8.60
CA GLU A 63 -4.65 11.97 -8.84
C GLU A 63 -4.69 12.68 -7.49
N ALA A 64 -3.58 13.36 -7.16
CA ALA A 64 -3.44 14.02 -5.88
C ALA A 64 -4.67 14.91 -5.69
N CYS A 65 -5.43 14.68 -4.62
CA CYS A 65 -6.43 15.61 -4.20
C CYS A 65 -5.70 16.92 -3.91
N THR A 66 -5.64 17.79 -4.91
CA THR A 66 -5.23 19.17 -4.72
C THR A 66 -6.22 19.74 -3.72
N ASP A 67 -5.67 20.16 -2.61
CA ASP A 67 -6.34 20.80 -1.50
C ASP A 67 -7.33 21.85 -2.01
N HIS A 68 -8.62 21.50 -2.09
CA HIS A 68 -9.68 22.46 -2.28
C HIS A 68 -10.40 22.62 -0.96
N SER A 69 -10.10 23.75 -0.33
CA SER A 69 -10.81 24.36 0.75
C SER A 69 -12.32 24.09 0.68
N HIS A 70 -12.82 23.66 1.82
CA HIS A 70 -14.20 23.48 2.18
C HIS A 70 -15.18 24.44 1.51
N ASP A 71 -16.11 23.86 0.72
CA ASP A 71 -17.47 24.35 0.72
C ASP A 71 -18.40 23.15 0.63
N HIS A 72 -19.41 23.15 1.51
CA HIS A 72 -20.33 22.05 1.68
C HIS A 72 -21.34 22.02 0.53
N ASP A 73 -21.23 21.03 -0.36
CA ASP A 73 -22.40 20.61 -1.11
C ASP A 73 -22.40 19.07 -1.26
N HIS A 74 -23.54 18.46 -0.98
CA HIS A 74 -23.76 17.03 -0.97
C HIS A 74 -23.91 16.50 -2.39
N GLY A 75 -22.80 16.09 -2.99
CA GLY A 75 -22.76 15.33 -4.23
C GLY A 75 -21.96 14.05 -4.02
N ASP A 76 -22.60 12.92 -4.29
CA ASP A 76 -22.08 11.55 -4.16
C ASP A 76 -20.95 11.31 -5.20
N HIS A 77 -19.81 11.95 -5.00
CA HIS A 77 -18.56 11.63 -5.72
C HIS A 77 -17.75 10.68 -4.84
N ALA A 78 -17.90 9.38 -5.06
CA ALA A 78 -17.00 8.38 -4.54
C ALA A 78 -15.59 8.73 -5.07
N HIS A 79 -14.78 9.40 -4.25
CA HIS A 79 -13.35 9.52 -4.51
C HIS A 79 -12.79 8.09 -4.49
N GLU A 80 -12.32 7.64 -5.63
CA GLU A 80 -11.65 6.35 -5.75
C GLU A 80 -10.41 6.38 -4.86
N VAL A 81 -10.55 5.84 -3.65
CA VAL A 81 -9.45 5.72 -2.70
C VAL A 81 -8.56 4.63 -3.24
N VAL A 82 -7.40 5.01 -3.76
CA VAL A 82 -6.40 4.03 -4.19
C VAL A 82 -5.97 3.19 -3.00
N ASP A 83 -6.12 1.87 -3.15
CA ASP A 83 -5.60 0.91 -2.19
C ASP A 83 -4.06 1.04 -2.12
N PRO A 84 -3.51 1.50 -0.98
CA PRO A 84 -2.07 1.73 -0.85
C PRO A 84 -1.26 0.44 -0.67
N HIS A 85 -1.90 -0.73 -0.53
CA HIS A 85 -1.24 -2.01 -0.25
C HIS A 85 -0.59 -2.64 -1.49
N VAL A 86 0.00 -1.79 -2.33
CA VAL A 86 0.59 -2.14 -3.64
C VAL A 86 1.70 -3.19 -3.55
N TRP A 87 2.42 -3.27 -2.44
CA TRP A 87 3.50 -4.25 -2.24
C TRP A 87 3.01 -5.70 -2.08
N LEU A 88 1.71 -5.90 -1.86
CA LEU A 88 1.10 -7.23 -1.80
C LEU A 88 0.91 -7.83 -3.20
N ASP A 89 1.08 -7.03 -4.25
CA ASP A 89 1.16 -7.49 -5.63
C ASP A 89 2.63 -7.70 -6.02
N PRO A 90 3.09 -8.95 -6.21
CA PRO A 90 4.49 -9.22 -6.53
C PRO A 90 4.97 -8.57 -7.84
N ALA A 91 4.10 -8.39 -8.84
CA ALA A 91 4.51 -7.73 -10.08
C ALA A 91 4.80 -6.24 -9.84
N LEU A 92 3.92 -5.55 -9.09
CA LEU A 92 4.16 -4.15 -8.71
C LEU A 92 5.39 -4.00 -7.81
N ALA A 93 5.60 -4.95 -6.90
CA ALA A 93 6.78 -4.95 -6.04
C ALA A 93 8.08 -5.14 -6.85
N ALA A 94 8.08 -5.99 -7.90
CA ALA A 94 9.22 -6.16 -8.79
C ALA A 94 9.49 -4.90 -9.63
N GLU A 95 8.43 -4.26 -10.13
CA GLU A 95 8.50 -2.99 -10.86
C GLU A 95 9.07 -1.87 -9.99
N PHE A 96 8.60 -1.77 -8.74
CA PHE A 96 9.14 -0.81 -7.78
C PHE A 96 10.65 -0.98 -7.57
N VAL A 97 11.12 -2.20 -7.38
CA VAL A 97 12.56 -2.48 -7.19
C VAL A 97 13.36 -1.97 -8.40
N ALA A 98 12.86 -2.16 -9.62
CA ALA A 98 13.51 -1.66 -10.82
C ALA A 98 13.49 -0.14 -10.91
N SER A 99 12.38 0.49 -10.55
CA SER A 99 12.19 1.94 -10.59
C SER A 99 12.91 2.67 -9.46
N LEU A 100 13.19 2.00 -8.34
CA LEU A 100 13.90 2.60 -7.21
C LEU A 100 15.40 2.77 -7.46
N ALA A 101 16.01 1.90 -8.25
CA ALA A 101 17.46 1.90 -8.44
C ALA A 101 18.04 3.24 -8.92
N PRO A 102 17.43 3.96 -9.89
CA PRO A 102 17.90 5.27 -10.34
C PRO A 102 17.79 6.38 -9.26
N GLU A 103 16.91 6.20 -8.28
CA GLU A 103 16.68 7.18 -7.20
C GLU A 103 17.70 7.06 -6.07
N LEU A 104 18.50 6.00 -6.07
CA LEU A 104 19.50 5.76 -5.04
C LEU A 104 20.68 6.73 -5.17
N PRO A 105 21.32 7.11 -4.03
CA PRO A 105 22.60 7.81 -4.04
C PRO A 105 23.63 7.09 -4.91
N LEU A 106 24.49 7.85 -5.61
CA LEU A 106 25.42 7.31 -6.62
C LEU A 106 26.31 6.17 -6.12
N ASP A 107 26.76 6.25 -4.88
CA ASP A 107 27.59 5.24 -4.23
C ASP A 107 26.84 3.91 -3.97
N LEU A 108 25.51 3.96 -3.89
CA LEU A 108 24.65 2.79 -3.75
C LEU A 108 24.10 2.31 -5.10
N ALA A 109 23.95 3.19 -6.08
CA ALA A 109 23.34 2.88 -7.37
C ALA A 109 24.08 1.78 -8.13
N GLU A 110 25.42 1.80 -8.15
CA GLU A 110 26.22 0.74 -8.82
C GLU A 110 25.99 -0.64 -8.19
N ARG A 111 25.95 -0.70 -6.86
CA ARG A 111 25.69 -1.94 -6.12
C ARG A 111 24.24 -2.40 -6.30
N ALA A 112 23.30 -1.46 -6.28
CA ALA A 112 21.89 -1.74 -6.49
C ALA A 112 21.63 -2.30 -7.90
N ASN A 113 22.23 -1.73 -8.93
CA ASN A 113 22.05 -2.17 -10.32
C ASN A 113 22.37 -3.66 -10.52
N SER A 114 23.36 -4.19 -9.83
CA SER A 114 23.69 -5.63 -9.89
C SER A 114 22.70 -6.51 -9.12
N ALA A 115 21.98 -5.96 -8.13
CA ALA A 115 21.04 -6.67 -7.27
C ALA A 115 19.58 -6.61 -7.77
N VAL A 116 19.22 -5.57 -8.52
CA VAL A 116 17.83 -5.31 -8.96
C VAL A 116 17.26 -6.48 -9.77
N GLY A 117 17.97 -6.92 -10.82
CA GLY A 117 17.50 -8.03 -11.68
C GLY A 117 17.24 -9.31 -10.88
N PRO A 118 18.23 -9.83 -10.14
CA PRO A 118 18.04 -11.01 -9.29
C PRO A 118 16.94 -10.84 -8.24
N LEU A 119 16.78 -9.66 -7.64
CA LEU A 119 15.73 -9.41 -6.65
C LEU A 119 14.34 -9.39 -7.31
N ALA A 120 14.19 -8.66 -8.41
CA ALA A 120 12.92 -8.60 -9.15
C ALA A 120 12.50 -10.01 -9.63
N GLU A 121 13.44 -10.84 -10.11
CA GLU A 121 13.15 -12.22 -10.51
C GLU A 121 12.70 -13.09 -9.33
N ARG A 122 13.30 -12.94 -8.15
CA ARG A 122 12.84 -13.64 -6.94
C ARG A 122 11.43 -13.22 -6.53
N ILE A 123 11.10 -11.94 -6.63
CA ILE A 123 9.75 -11.43 -6.35
C ILE A 123 8.76 -11.99 -7.37
N ASN A 124 9.10 -11.98 -8.66
CA ASN A 124 8.27 -12.56 -9.72
C ASN A 124 8.07 -14.07 -9.52
N ALA A 125 9.07 -14.79 -9.03
CA ALA A 125 8.92 -16.21 -8.69
C ALA A 125 7.89 -16.46 -7.57
N VAL A 126 7.82 -15.54 -6.59
CA VAL A 126 6.73 -15.58 -5.57
C VAL A 126 5.37 -15.38 -6.23
N GLY A 127 5.26 -14.42 -7.16
CA GLY A 127 4.03 -14.18 -7.92
C GLY A 127 3.56 -15.41 -8.70
N ARG A 128 4.48 -16.09 -9.39
CA ARG A 128 4.17 -17.35 -10.08
C ARG A 128 3.70 -18.44 -9.12
N SER A 129 4.40 -18.59 -7.99
CA SER A 129 3.99 -19.55 -6.95
C SER A 129 2.60 -19.26 -6.39
N TYR A 130 2.23 -18.00 -6.23
CA TYR A 130 0.86 -17.62 -5.85
C TYR A 130 -0.14 -17.96 -6.95
N ALA A 131 0.16 -17.64 -8.21
CA ALA A 131 -0.70 -17.97 -9.34
C ALA A 131 -0.99 -19.49 -9.41
N ASP A 132 0.04 -20.33 -9.31
CA ASP A 132 -0.10 -21.78 -9.35
C ASP A 132 -0.94 -22.32 -8.17
N ARG A 133 -0.72 -21.79 -6.97
CA ARG A 133 -1.41 -22.25 -5.77
C ARG A 133 -2.84 -21.73 -5.65
N LEU A 134 -3.13 -20.57 -6.19
CA LEU A 134 -4.46 -19.95 -6.12
C LEU A 134 -5.34 -20.28 -7.32
N ALA A 135 -4.75 -20.76 -8.42
CA ALA A 135 -5.52 -21.15 -9.61
C ALA A 135 -6.73 -22.08 -9.33
N PRO A 136 -6.64 -23.09 -8.42
CA PRO A 136 -7.80 -23.92 -8.08
C PRO A 136 -8.95 -23.17 -7.40
N PHE A 137 -8.70 -21.97 -6.90
CA PHE A 137 -9.66 -21.15 -6.16
C PHE A 137 -10.19 -19.98 -6.98
N ALA A 138 -9.83 -19.88 -8.28
CA ALA A 138 -10.29 -18.81 -9.15
C ALA A 138 -11.83 -18.71 -9.16
N GLY A 139 -12.35 -17.51 -9.02
CA GLY A 139 -13.79 -17.23 -8.90
C GLY A 139 -14.39 -17.48 -7.53
N GLN A 140 -13.59 -17.95 -6.56
CA GLN A 140 -14.08 -18.10 -5.19
C GLN A 140 -14.07 -16.76 -4.46
N SER A 141 -15.09 -16.57 -3.64
CA SER A 141 -15.22 -15.41 -2.76
C SER A 141 -14.46 -15.61 -1.45
N SER A 142 -14.00 -14.49 -0.88
CA SER A 142 -13.36 -14.45 0.43
C SER A 142 -13.88 -13.29 1.26
N VAL A 143 -13.79 -13.40 2.58
CA VAL A 143 -13.97 -12.29 3.50
C VAL A 143 -12.61 -11.94 4.08
N THR A 144 -12.23 -10.68 4.00
CA THR A 144 -10.94 -10.21 4.52
C THR A 144 -11.12 -9.38 5.78
N HIS A 145 -10.15 -9.46 6.68
CA HIS A 145 -10.19 -8.68 7.90
C HIS A 145 -9.95 -7.19 7.64
N HIS A 146 -9.07 -6.86 6.70
CA HIS A 146 -8.66 -5.50 6.37
C HIS A 146 -8.67 -5.30 4.85
N ALA A 147 -8.90 -4.07 4.38
CA ALA A 147 -8.96 -3.70 2.97
C ALA A 147 -7.58 -3.67 2.29
N ALA A 148 -6.82 -4.74 2.39
CA ALA A 148 -5.46 -4.83 1.84
C ALA A 148 -5.32 -5.87 0.73
N CYS A 149 -6.33 -6.72 0.53
CA CYS A 149 -6.23 -7.87 -0.35
C CYS A 149 -6.92 -7.68 -1.72
N GLY A 150 -7.39 -6.47 -2.04
CA GLY A 150 -8.11 -6.21 -3.28
C GLY A 150 -7.26 -6.51 -4.51
N ARG A 151 -6.07 -5.92 -4.61
CA ARG A 151 -5.15 -6.14 -5.75
C ARG A 151 -4.68 -7.58 -5.92
N PRO A 152 -4.19 -8.29 -4.86
CA PRO A 152 -3.87 -9.71 -4.99
C PRO A 152 -5.07 -10.57 -5.38
N ALA A 153 -6.24 -10.29 -4.83
CA ALA A 153 -7.46 -11.01 -5.19
C ALA A 153 -7.77 -10.86 -6.68
N GLU A 154 -7.81 -9.63 -7.19
CA GLU A 154 -8.01 -9.34 -8.61
C GLU A 154 -6.96 -10.04 -9.49
N ARG A 155 -5.66 -9.92 -9.14
CA ARG A 155 -4.57 -10.54 -9.91
C ARG A 155 -4.69 -12.05 -10.04
N TYR A 156 -5.13 -12.71 -8.99
CA TYR A 156 -5.22 -14.18 -8.96
C TYR A 156 -6.64 -14.71 -9.17
N GLY A 157 -7.56 -13.86 -9.60
CA GLY A 157 -8.93 -14.23 -9.96
C GLY A 157 -9.79 -14.61 -8.77
N LEU A 158 -9.50 -14.09 -7.58
CA LEU A 158 -10.32 -14.24 -6.38
C LEU A 158 -11.27 -13.05 -6.25
N GLU A 159 -12.39 -13.23 -5.54
CA GLU A 159 -13.32 -12.17 -5.19
C GLU A 159 -13.19 -11.80 -3.70
N VAL A 160 -13.10 -10.52 -3.36
CA VAL A 160 -13.30 -10.03 -2.00
C VAL A 160 -14.76 -9.66 -1.84
N ALA A 161 -15.53 -10.53 -1.22
CA ALA A 161 -16.97 -10.37 -1.06
C ALA A 161 -17.36 -9.38 0.04
N GLU A 162 -16.53 -9.26 1.08
CA GLU A 162 -16.73 -8.32 2.18
C GLU A 162 -15.41 -8.06 2.92
N VAL A 163 -15.28 -6.87 3.51
CA VAL A 163 -14.16 -6.47 4.36
C VAL A 163 -14.68 -6.19 5.77
N LEU A 164 -14.16 -6.90 6.77
CA LEU A 164 -14.60 -6.75 8.17
C LEU A 164 -14.25 -5.40 8.77
N ARG A 165 -13.09 -4.86 8.42
CA ARG A 165 -12.58 -3.57 8.92
C ARG A 165 -12.15 -2.70 7.73
N PRO A 166 -13.08 -2.02 7.07
CA PRO A 166 -12.73 -1.10 5.97
C PRO A 166 -11.79 0.02 6.44
N VAL A 167 -11.93 0.43 7.71
CA VAL A 167 -11.04 1.39 8.38
C VAL A 167 -10.22 0.66 9.43
N GLU A 168 -8.91 0.57 9.24
CA GLU A 168 -8.00 -0.23 10.09
C GLU A 168 -8.02 0.17 11.57
N THR A 169 -8.23 1.44 11.87
CA THR A 169 -8.22 1.98 13.24
C THR A 169 -9.53 1.80 14.01
N ALA A 170 -10.58 1.28 13.36
CA ALA A 170 -11.89 1.06 13.97
C ALA A 170 -12.17 -0.43 14.20
N GLU A 171 -12.87 -0.76 15.28
CA GLU A 171 -13.41 -2.11 15.47
C GLU A 171 -14.57 -2.35 14.50
N PRO A 172 -14.80 -3.60 14.05
CA PRO A 172 -15.92 -3.92 13.18
C PRO A 172 -17.26 -3.55 13.83
N THR A 173 -18.09 -2.88 13.09
CA THR A 173 -19.46 -2.59 13.52
C THR A 173 -20.33 -3.85 13.46
N PRO A 174 -21.46 -3.92 14.21
CA PRO A 174 -22.41 -5.01 14.09
C PRO A 174 -22.94 -5.21 12.65
N GLY A 175 -23.07 -4.12 11.88
CA GLY A 175 -23.48 -4.15 10.48
C GLY A 175 -22.43 -4.82 9.58
N GLU A 176 -21.15 -4.53 9.75
CA GLU A 176 -20.04 -5.16 9.01
C GLU A 176 -19.95 -6.64 9.33
N LEU A 177 -20.07 -7.01 10.61
CA LEU A 177 -20.10 -8.43 11.02
C LEU A 177 -21.30 -9.17 10.42
N ALA A 178 -22.47 -8.53 10.35
CA ALA A 178 -23.66 -9.12 9.74
C ALA A 178 -23.45 -9.34 8.22
N ARG A 179 -22.90 -8.34 7.48
CA ARG A 179 -22.60 -8.49 6.05
C ARG A 179 -21.58 -9.60 5.79
N ALA A 180 -20.50 -9.65 6.57
CA ALA A 180 -19.52 -10.74 6.47
C ALA A 180 -20.14 -12.12 6.73
N THR A 181 -21.02 -12.22 7.74
CA THR A 181 -21.74 -13.47 8.03
C THR A 181 -22.63 -13.90 6.84
N VAL A 182 -23.31 -12.94 6.20
CA VAL A 182 -24.10 -13.20 4.99
C VAL A 182 -23.23 -13.64 3.84
N ALA A 183 -22.10 -12.97 3.60
CA ALA A 183 -21.16 -13.32 2.53
C ALA A 183 -20.60 -14.74 2.70
N ILE A 184 -20.20 -15.11 3.92
CA ILE A 184 -19.71 -16.46 4.23
C ILE A 184 -20.80 -17.51 3.98
N ARG A 185 -22.02 -17.25 4.44
CA ARG A 185 -23.13 -18.22 4.34
C ARG A 185 -23.63 -18.37 2.90
N ASP A 186 -23.81 -17.25 2.19
CA ASP A 186 -24.55 -17.23 0.91
C ASP A 186 -23.62 -17.40 -0.28
N ARG A 187 -22.34 -17.05 -0.17
CA ARG A 187 -21.33 -17.15 -1.23
C ARG A 187 -20.26 -18.22 -0.96
N GLY A 188 -20.25 -18.84 0.23
CA GLY A 188 -19.22 -19.80 0.63
C GLY A 188 -17.84 -19.17 0.81
N ALA A 189 -17.80 -17.88 1.16
CA ALA A 189 -16.57 -17.08 1.29
C ALA A 189 -15.74 -17.49 2.53
#